data_ae6b3fe50df0a986269511233ce292e4
#
_entry.id   ae6b3fe50df0a986269511233ce292e4
#
_cell.length_a   1.000
_cell.length_b   1.000
_cell.length_c   1.000
_cell.angle_alpha   90.00
_cell.angle_beta   90.00
_cell.angle_gamma   90.00
#
_symmetry.space_group_name_H-M   'P 1'
#
loop_
_entity.id
_entity.type
_entity.pdbx_description
1 polymer ?
#
loop_
_entity_poly.entity_id
_entity_poly.type
_entity_poly.pdbx_seq_one_letter_code
_entity_poly.pdbx_strand_id
1 'polypeptide(L)'
;MSNDATSATDNVRQGGCLCGAVRYSVQWPPVMVVTCHCAHCQKQAGSALSVVAFLKREQLEVKGDLSTYEDTSASGAAVYRKFCGKCGSPVITETPAATLNGMIFIKAGTLDDCSGLSPTLHYWTKSAQDWFVFPQEGDRLETQ
;
A
#
# COMPACT_ATOMS: atom_id res chain seq x y z
N MET A 1 26.76 -10.22 -13.91
CA MET A 1 26.26 -9.96 -14.07
C MET A 1 25.91 -9.05 -14.08
N SER A 2 25.73 -8.86 -14.26
CA SER A 2 25.29 -8.22 -14.29
C SER A 2 24.65 -7.64 -14.37
N ASN A 3 24.46 -7.39 -14.35
CA ASN A 3 23.68 -6.99 -14.55
C ASN A 3 23.21 -6.37 -15.15
N ASP A 4 23.55 -6.72 -15.50
CA ASP A 4 23.20 -6.27 -16.28
C ASP A 4 22.39 -5.64 -16.52
N ALA A 5 22.95 -5.81 -16.59
CA ALA A 5 22.00 -5.00 -17.11
C ALA A 5 20.76 -4.81 -16.39
N THR A 6 20.64 -3.89 -15.91
CA THR A 6 19.32 -3.52 -15.46
C THR A 6 18.42 -3.32 -16.65
N SER A 7 17.87 -4.38 -17.11
CA SER A 7 16.81 -4.31 -18.07
C SER A 7 15.55 -3.82 -17.36
N ALA A 8 14.53 -3.45 -18.13
CA ALA A 8 13.25 -3.06 -17.57
C ALA A 8 12.65 -4.16 -16.68
N THR A 9 12.97 -5.45 -16.95
CA THR A 9 12.48 -6.56 -16.16
C THR A 9 13.10 -6.60 -14.76
N ASP A 10 14.31 -6.01 -14.59
CA ASP A 10 14.95 -5.98 -13.29
C ASP A 10 14.28 -4.97 -12.35
N ASN A 11 13.43 -4.11 -12.89
CA ASN A 11 12.70 -3.12 -12.11
C ASN A 11 11.28 -3.57 -11.79
N VAL A 12 11.01 -4.86 -11.89
CA VAL A 12 9.70 -5.41 -11.57
C VAL A 12 9.78 -6.11 -10.22
N ARG A 13 8.86 -5.78 -9.33
CA ARG A 13 8.70 -6.50 -8.07
C ARG A 13 7.37 -7.22 -8.06
N GLN A 14 7.33 -8.34 -7.36
CA GLN A 14 6.12 -9.13 -7.25
C GLN A 14 5.67 -9.19 -5.81
N GLY A 15 4.39 -9.48 -5.62
CA GLY A 15 3.80 -9.66 -4.33
C GLY A 15 2.47 -10.36 -4.44
N GLY A 16 1.75 -10.40 -3.32
CA GLY A 16 0.44 -11.03 -3.29
C GLY A 16 0.01 -11.34 -1.88
N CYS A 17 -1.08 -12.08 -1.78
CA CYS A 17 -1.64 -12.47 -0.50
C CYS A 17 -0.87 -13.65 0.11
N LEU A 18 -1.14 -13.90 1.39
CA LEU A 18 -0.44 -14.94 2.15
C LEU A 18 -0.62 -16.32 1.52
N CYS A 19 -1.82 -16.65 1.05
CA CYS A 19 -2.09 -17.99 0.49
C CYS A 19 -1.68 -18.14 -0.97
N GLY A 20 -1.31 -17.04 -1.63
CA GLY A 20 -0.88 -17.07 -3.02
C GLY A 20 -2.00 -17.05 -4.06
N ALA A 21 -3.27 -17.01 -3.64
CA ALA A 21 -4.39 -16.97 -4.58
C ALA A 21 -4.42 -15.66 -5.37
N VAL A 22 -3.90 -14.58 -4.80
CA VAL A 22 -3.77 -13.28 -5.46
C VAL A 22 -2.29 -12.97 -5.61
N ARG A 23 -1.88 -12.68 -6.84
CA ARG A 23 -0.50 -12.30 -7.14
C ARG A 23 -0.51 -11.04 -7.99
N TYR A 24 0.53 -10.23 -7.85
CA TYR A 24 0.66 -9.03 -8.69
C TYR A 24 2.11 -8.77 -9.03
N SER A 25 2.31 -7.97 -10.05
CA SER A 25 3.62 -7.44 -10.41
C SER A 25 3.53 -5.91 -10.49
N VAL A 26 4.60 -5.25 -10.11
CA VAL A 26 4.69 -3.79 -10.02
C VAL A 26 5.93 -3.33 -10.76
N GLN A 27 5.75 -2.36 -11.66
CA GLN A 27 6.88 -1.65 -12.22
C GLN A 27 7.46 -0.74 -11.14
N TRP A 28 8.71 -0.97 -10.79
CA TRP A 28 9.37 -0.26 -9.70
C TRP A 28 10.14 0.94 -10.25
N PRO A 29 10.25 2.06 -9.57
CA PRO A 29 9.80 2.31 -8.21
C PRO A 29 8.35 2.82 -8.16
N PRO A 30 7.73 2.82 -6.97
CA PRO A 30 6.43 3.46 -6.79
C PRO A 30 6.57 4.98 -6.86
N VAL A 31 5.43 5.66 -7.00
CA VAL A 31 5.41 7.11 -6.97
C VAL A 31 5.89 7.62 -5.61
N MET A 32 5.42 6.99 -4.55
CA MET A 32 5.88 7.27 -3.18
C MET A 32 5.40 6.15 -2.26
N VAL A 33 5.99 6.08 -1.08
CA VAL A 33 5.56 5.17 -0.01
C VAL A 33 5.17 6.03 1.18
N VAL A 34 4.02 5.71 1.77
CA VAL A 34 3.50 6.47 2.91
C VAL A 34 3.09 5.51 4.02
N THR A 35 2.95 6.05 5.22
CA THR A 35 2.33 5.35 6.33
C THR A 35 1.03 6.04 6.70
N CYS A 36 0.08 5.28 7.22
CA CYS A 36 -1.17 5.84 7.72
C CYS A 36 -1.47 5.25 9.08
N HIS A 37 -1.68 6.12 10.05
CA HIS A 37 -1.88 5.73 11.44
C HIS A 37 -3.33 5.91 11.90
N CYS A 38 -4.27 6.15 10.98
CA CYS A 38 -5.66 6.31 11.36
C CYS A 38 -6.22 4.99 11.91
N ALA A 39 -7.26 5.10 12.74
CA ALA A 39 -7.85 3.93 13.38
C ALA A 39 -8.33 2.89 12.39
N HIS A 40 -8.90 3.34 11.27
CA HIS A 40 -9.38 2.42 10.22
C HIS A 40 -8.22 1.64 9.61
N CYS A 41 -7.12 2.33 9.31
CA CYS A 41 -5.93 1.68 8.76
C CYS A 41 -5.32 0.70 9.75
N GLN A 42 -5.27 1.07 11.04
CA GLN A 42 -4.77 0.17 12.07
C GLN A 42 -5.60 -1.10 12.15
N LYS A 43 -6.92 -0.95 12.17
CA LYS A 43 -7.81 -2.10 12.28
C LYS A 43 -7.75 -2.98 11.04
N GLN A 44 -7.78 -2.36 9.88
CA GLN A 44 -7.79 -3.13 8.63
C GLN A 44 -6.45 -3.84 8.39
N ALA A 45 -5.35 -3.23 8.79
CA ALA A 45 -4.04 -3.85 8.70
C ALA A 45 -3.77 -4.86 9.83
N GLY A 46 -4.50 -4.73 10.95
CA GLY A 46 -4.21 -5.52 12.14
C GLY A 46 -2.84 -5.20 12.72
N SER A 47 -2.45 -3.92 12.68
CA SER A 47 -1.12 -3.47 13.05
C SER A 47 -1.17 -2.04 13.57
N ALA A 48 -0.04 -1.52 14.02
CA ALA A 48 0.06 -0.14 14.49
C ALA A 48 -0.14 0.87 13.38
N LEU A 49 0.06 0.47 12.13
CA LEU A 49 -0.02 1.36 10.98
C LEU A 49 -0.22 0.55 9.72
N SER A 50 -0.58 1.24 8.64
CA SER A 50 -0.57 0.69 7.30
C SER A 50 0.58 1.32 6.53
N VAL A 51 1.34 0.50 5.80
CA VAL A 51 2.38 0.98 4.88
C VAL A 51 1.84 0.81 3.47
N VAL A 52 1.83 1.89 2.71
CA VAL A 52 1.14 1.93 1.43
C VAL A 52 2.08 2.46 0.36
N ALA A 53 2.17 1.75 -0.75
CA ALA A 53 2.89 2.22 -1.91
C ALA A 53 1.90 2.80 -2.91
N PHE A 54 2.12 4.05 -3.31
CA PHE A 54 1.30 4.74 -4.32
C PHE A 54 1.86 4.41 -5.68
N LEU A 55 1.00 3.92 -6.56
CA LEU A 55 1.37 3.53 -7.91
C LEU A 55 0.47 4.24 -8.92
N LYS A 56 1.00 4.48 -10.11
CA LYS A 56 0.14 4.69 -11.26
C LYS A 56 -0.52 3.35 -11.58
N ARG A 57 -1.79 3.38 -11.95
CA ARG A 57 -2.52 2.14 -12.22
C ARG A 57 -1.81 1.27 -13.27
N GLU A 58 -1.21 1.90 -14.27
CA GLU A 58 -0.49 1.18 -15.33
C GLU A 58 0.77 0.47 -14.83
N GLN A 59 1.27 0.79 -13.63
CA GLN A 59 2.43 0.10 -13.06
C GLN A 59 2.05 -1.25 -12.46
N LEU A 60 0.77 -1.54 -12.27
CA LEU A 60 0.31 -2.70 -11.50
C LEU A 60 -0.46 -3.67 -12.39
N GLU A 61 -0.11 -4.94 -12.30
CA GLU A 61 -0.86 -6.02 -12.94
C GLU A 61 -1.21 -7.05 -11.88
N VAL A 62 -2.50 -7.37 -11.74
CA VAL A 62 -3.01 -8.23 -10.67
C VAL A 62 -3.66 -9.46 -11.28
N LYS A 63 -3.40 -10.63 -10.68
CA LYS A 63 -4.05 -11.89 -11.02
C LYS A 63 -4.70 -12.46 -9.77
N GLY A 64 -5.91 -12.97 -9.93
CA GLY A 64 -6.71 -13.52 -8.83
C GLY A 64 -7.80 -12.56 -8.40
N ASP A 65 -8.74 -13.08 -7.61
CA ASP A 65 -9.92 -12.32 -7.21
C ASP A 65 -9.73 -11.75 -5.81
N LEU A 66 -10.14 -10.50 -5.66
CA LEU A 66 -10.14 -9.81 -4.37
C LEU A 66 -11.57 -9.52 -3.95
N SER A 67 -11.82 -9.70 -2.67
CA SER A 67 -13.05 -9.23 -2.04
C SER A 67 -12.89 -7.76 -1.68
N THR A 68 -14.00 -7.04 -1.58
CA THR A 68 -13.97 -5.61 -1.29
C THR A 68 -14.80 -5.29 -0.07
N TYR A 69 -14.23 -4.55 0.86
CA TYR A 69 -14.97 -3.91 1.94
C TYR A 69 -15.03 -2.42 1.64
N GLU A 70 -16.24 -1.88 1.54
CA GLU A 70 -16.42 -0.45 1.32
C GLU A 70 -16.43 0.27 2.66
N ASP A 71 -15.38 1.04 2.90
CA ASP A 71 -15.21 1.84 4.11
C ASP A 71 -15.51 3.30 3.79
N THR A 72 -15.64 4.12 4.81
CA THR A 72 -15.83 5.56 4.67
C THR A 72 -14.73 6.26 5.44
N SER A 73 -14.03 7.18 4.78
CA SER A 73 -12.99 7.98 5.42
C SER A 73 -13.61 9.07 6.31
N ALA A 74 -12.76 9.72 7.11
CA ALA A 74 -13.20 10.81 7.97
C ALA A 74 -13.83 11.96 7.18
N SER A 75 -13.44 12.14 5.91
CA SER A 75 -14.00 13.17 5.03
C SER A 75 -15.34 12.76 4.41
N GLY A 76 -15.80 11.52 4.63
CA GLY A 76 -17.01 10.99 4.03
C GLY A 76 -16.80 10.32 2.69
N ALA A 77 -15.60 10.34 2.14
CA ALA A 77 -15.31 9.69 0.87
C ALA A 77 -15.19 8.18 1.05
N ALA A 78 -15.59 7.43 0.03
CA ALA A 78 -15.49 5.98 0.05
C ALA A 78 -14.03 5.54 -0.02
N VAL A 79 -13.73 4.45 0.68
CA VAL A 79 -12.42 3.79 0.62
C VAL A 79 -12.70 2.32 0.35
N TYR A 80 -12.25 1.82 -0.79
CA TYR A 80 -12.46 0.43 -1.18
C TYR A 80 -11.25 -0.37 -0.75
N ARG A 81 -11.43 -1.19 0.27
CA ARG A 81 -10.35 -2.00 0.85
C ARG A 81 -10.48 -3.40 0.30
N LYS A 82 -9.49 -3.79 -0.52
CA LYS A 82 -9.54 -5.06 -1.24
C LYS A 82 -8.57 -6.06 -0.63
N PHE A 83 -9.07 -7.25 -0.41
CA PHE A 83 -8.35 -8.28 0.32
C PHE A 83 -8.65 -9.66 -0.27
N CYS A 84 -7.77 -10.61 0.00
CA CYS A 84 -8.00 -11.99 -0.42
C CYS A 84 -9.11 -12.61 0.41
N GLY A 85 -10.14 -13.11 -0.25
CA GLY A 85 -11.26 -13.74 0.44
C GLY A 85 -10.93 -15.07 1.07
N LYS A 86 -9.78 -15.67 0.72
CA LYS A 86 -9.37 -16.97 1.28
C LYS A 86 -8.51 -16.81 2.52
N CYS A 87 -7.50 -15.93 2.48
CA CYS A 87 -6.58 -15.80 3.60
C CYS A 87 -6.72 -14.47 4.36
N GLY A 88 -7.51 -13.53 3.83
CA GLY A 88 -7.76 -12.26 4.50
C GLY A 88 -6.69 -11.21 4.32
N SER A 89 -5.62 -11.48 3.59
CA SER A 89 -4.54 -10.50 3.39
C SER A 89 -5.08 -9.25 2.71
N PRO A 90 -4.94 -8.05 3.32
CA PRO A 90 -5.27 -6.80 2.62
C PRO A 90 -4.21 -6.53 1.58
N VAL A 91 -4.62 -6.26 0.34
CA VAL A 91 -3.68 -6.14 -0.78
C VAL A 91 -3.74 -4.76 -1.43
N ILE A 92 -4.94 -4.27 -1.73
CA ILE A 92 -5.11 -3.05 -2.52
C ILE A 92 -6.11 -2.13 -1.82
N THR A 93 -5.87 -0.83 -1.94
CA THR A 93 -6.84 0.18 -1.54
C THR A 93 -7.10 1.07 -2.74
N GLU A 94 -8.38 1.40 -2.96
CA GLU A 94 -8.77 2.34 -4.01
C GLU A 94 -9.71 3.38 -3.41
N THR A 95 -9.64 4.59 -3.94
CA THR A 95 -10.56 5.67 -3.61
C THR A 95 -11.04 6.30 -4.90
N PRO A 96 -12.22 6.96 -4.90
CA PRO A 96 -12.68 7.65 -6.11
C PRO A 96 -11.67 8.68 -6.62
N ALA A 97 -11.05 9.45 -5.72
CA ALA A 97 -10.08 10.45 -6.11
C ALA A 97 -8.84 9.83 -6.74
N ALA A 98 -8.32 8.75 -6.16
CA ALA A 98 -7.16 8.06 -6.71
C ALA A 98 -7.48 7.49 -8.09
N THR A 99 -8.63 6.84 -8.22
CA THR A 99 -9.06 6.25 -9.49
C THR A 99 -9.19 7.33 -10.56
N LEU A 100 -9.76 8.47 -10.21
CA LEU A 100 -9.91 9.59 -11.15
C LEU A 100 -8.55 10.09 -11.65
N ASN A 101 -7.53 10.03 -10.79
CA ASN A 101 -6.18 10.49 -11.13
C ASN A 101 -5.29 9.36 -11.64
N GLY A 102 -5.85 8.19 -11.94
CA GLY A 102 -5.08 7.07 -12.48
C GLY A 102 -4.14 6.42 -11.49
N MET A 103 -4.44 6.51 -10.20
CA MET A 103 -3.61 5.99 -9.13
C MET A 103 -4.26 4.79 -8.46
N ILE A 104 -3.43 3.94 -7.87
CA ILE A 104 -3.87 2.80 -7.08
C ILE A 104 -2.85 2.58 -5.96
N PHE A 105 -3.32 2.03 -4.85
CA PHE A 105 -2.47 1.84 -3.67
C PHE A 105 -2.35 0.37 -3.35
N ILE A 106 -1.12 -0.11 -3.11
CA ILE A 106 -0.93 -1.47 -2.61
C ILE A 106 -0.43 -1.41 -1.18
N LYS A 107 -0.79 -2.43 -0.41
CA LYS A 107 -0.24 -2.62 0.93
C LYS A 107 1.18 -3.11 0.79
N ALA A 108 2.15 -2.29 1.19
CA ALA A 108 3.56 -2.56 0.89
C ALA A 108 4.07 -3.85 1.54
N GLY A 109 3.47 -4.26 2.65
CA GLY A 109 3.84 -5.52 3.30
C GLY A 109 3.53 -6.77 2.50
N THR A 110 2.71 -6.65 1.43
CA THR A 110 2.40 -7.79 0.56
C THR A 110 3.43 -8.00 -0.54
N LEU A 111 4.40 -7.09 -0.68
CA LEU A 111 5.53 -7.30 -1.59
C LEU A 111 6.37 -8.48 -1.12
N ASP A 112 6.84 -9.31 -2.05
CA ASP A 112 7.74 -10.41 -1.73
C ASP A 112 9.09 -9.88 -1.24
N ASP A 113 9.53 -8.75 -1.78
CA ASP A 113 10.77 -8.08 -1.39
C ASP A 113 10.43 -6.66 -0.94
N CYS A 114 10.57 -6.40 0.36
CA CYS A 114 10.30 -5.09 0.96
C CYS A 114 11.57 -4.26 1.14
N SER A 115 12.69 -4.68 0.57
CA SER A 115 13.94 -3.94 0.74
C SER A 115 13.85 -2.56 0.10
N GLY A 116 14.49 -1.58 0.70
CA GLY A 116 14.55 -0.24 0.16
C GLY A 116 13.27 0.58 0.28
N LEU A 117 12.27 0.09 0.99
CA LEU A 117 11.08 0.90 1.26
C LEU A 117 11.46 2.06 2.16
N SER A 118 11.09 3.26 1.74
CA SER A 118 11.43 4.48 2.50
C SER A 118 10.22 5.41 2.45
N PRO A 119 9.35 5.33 3.47
CA PRO A 119 8.20 6.23 3.51
C PRO A 119 8.65 7.69 3.60
N THR A 120 8.01 8.54 2.80
CA THR A 120 8.33 9.96 2.76
C THR A 120 7.20 10.83 3.30
N LEU A 121 6.08 10.21 3.68
CA LEU A 121 4.92 10.94 4.19
C LEU A 121 4.19 10.05 5.19
N HIS A 122 3.82 10.65 6.32
CA HIS A 122 3.14 9.93 7.41
C HIS A 122 1.81 10.63 7.70
N TYR A 123 0.71 9.93 7.41
CA TYR A 123 -0.65 10.45 7.61
C TYR A 123 -1.19 10.08 8.98
N TRP A 124 -2.03 10.95 9.54
CA TRP A 124 -2.77 10.71 10.77
C TRP A 124 -1.85 10.40 11.95
N THR A 125 -0.77 11.19 12.07
CA THR A 125 0.22 10.95 13.11
C THR A 125 -0.35 11.16 14.51
N LYS A 126 -1.40 11.98 14.65
CA LYS A 126 -2.05 12.18 15.95
C LYS A 126 -2.72 10.90 16.46
N SER A 127 -3.02 9.95 15.58
CA SER A 127 -3.65 8.68 15.95
C SER A 127 -2.65 7.56 16.13
N ALA A 128 -1.35 7.81 15.95
CA ALA A 128 -0.33 6.79 16.11
C ALA A 128 -0.34 6.24 17.53
N GLN A 129 0.03 4.97 17.65
CA GLN A 129 0.16 4.34 18.96
C GLN A 129 1.33 4.99 19.72
N ASP A 130 1.18 5.11 21.03
CA ASP A 130 2.09 5.90 21.87
C ASP A 130 3.54 5.43 21.79
N TRP A 131 3.76 4.12 21.59
CA TRP A 131 5.10 3.54 21.55
C TRP A 131 5.80 3.74 20.20
N PHE A 132 5.05 4.15 19.16
CA PHE A 132 5.60 4.25 17.81
C PHE A 132 6.51 5.46 17.69
N VAL A 133 7.73 5.24 17.20
CA VAL A 133 8.72 6.30 16.97
C VAL A 133 8.81 6.56 15.48
N PHE A 134 8.46 7.77 15.06
CA PHE A 134 8.51 8.13 13.65
C PHE A 134 9.96 8.26 13.18
N PRO A 135 10.25 7.82 11.94
CA PRO A 135 11.54 8.14 11.34
C PRO A 135 11.77 9.65 11.33
N GLN A 136 13.02 10.07 11.40
CA GLN A 136 13.33 11.51 11.34
C GLN A 136 13.01 12.09 9.97
N GLU A 137 13.13 11.28 8.93
CA GLU A 137 12.85 11.70 7.56
C GLU A 137 11.38 11.55 7.24
N GLY A 138 10.92 12.34 6.27
CA GLY A 138 9.54 12.29 5.83
C GLY A 138 8.67 13.32 6.54
N ASP A 139 7.65 13.76 5.85
CA ASP A 139 6.72 14.74 6.37
C ASP A 139 5.67 14.06 7.23
N ARG A 140 5.24 14.74 8.28
CA ARG A 140 4.25 14.24 9.23
C ARG A 140 3.02 15.10 9.18
N LEU A 141 1.87 14.50 8.94
CA LEU A 141 0.58 15.17 8.92
C LEU A 141 -0.26 14.64 10.07
N GLU A 142 -0.73 15.53 10.94
CA GLU A 142 -1.55 15.11 12.09
C GLU A 142 -2.85 14.46 11.63
N THR A 143 -3.39 14.91 10.52
CA THR A 143 -4.57 14.33 9.88
C THR A 143 -4.25 14.11 8.40
N GLN A 144 -5.25 14.25 7.55
CA GLN A 144 -5.04 14.11 6.11
C GLN A 144 -5.68 15.25 5.35
#